data_ada63be816ff33890734f7e70f301fb9
#
_entry.id   ada63be816ff33890734f7e70f301fb9
#
_cell.length_a   1.000
_cell.length_b   1.000
_cell.length_c   1.000
_cell.angle_alpha   90.00
_cell.angle_beta   90.00
_cell.angle_gamma   90.00
#
_symmetry.space_group_name_H-M   'P 1'
#
loop_
_entity.id
_entity.type
_entity.pdbx_description
1 polymer ?
#
loop_
_entity_poly.entity_id
_entity_poly.type
_entity_poly.pdbx_seq_one_letter_code
_entity_poly.pdbx_strand_id
1 'polypeptide(L)'
;MPNSHHPKKKISLKPYGIENENFHYQLTSSELHKITFDQKMGRETSSGALAVNTGEFTGRSPKDRFIVKDTITKDRIWWGDINIPFEPAQFDALYDKVISYLNDKELYVRDCYACADANYRTDIRVINEYPWSNMFAYNMFIRPTEEELRVFEPEWTVINAPGFMANATEDGTRQHNFAILNFTRKIALIGGTGYTGEIKKGIFSALNFILPVEKKTLPMHCSANVGHKGDTAIFFGLSGTGKTTLSADPNRKLIGDDEHGWNNENSVFNFEGGCYAKVINLSAENEPEIFGAIKKGAILENIIMDDKGEVDFADTSITQNTRVSYPIYHIENVRSPSIGKNPKNIFFLTADAFGVLPPISKLTPSQAAYHFISGYTAKVAGTEAGVKEPIPSFSACFGAPFMPLHPTEYAEMLSKKMLDAGVNVWLVNTGWTGGPYGVGTRMKLKYTRAMINAALNGDLGLYSYDKYHIHSVFGVAQPRECPGVPTGVLSPRTTWNNDEKYYKTAFKLSNAFRENFKKFEASASEEIRRGGPQRYAF
;
A
#
# COMPACT_ATOMS: atom_id res chain seq x y z
N MET A 1 21.30 -32.89 -16.89
CA MET A 1 22.44 -32.12 -16.35
C MET A 1 22.58 -32.45 -14.89
N PRO A 2 23.73 -32.73 -14.31
CA PRO A 2 23.87 -33.16 -12.93
C PRO A 2 23.49 -32.00 -12.00
N ASN A 3 22.63 -32.28 -11.02
CA ASN A 3 22.32 -31.40 -9.91
C ASN A 3 23.59 -31.10 -9.12
N SER A 4 24.21 -29.95 -9.36
CA SER A 4 25.27 -29.43 -8.49
C SER A 4 24.60 -28.95 -7.21
N HIS A 5 24.47 -29.83 -6.22
CA HIS A 5 24.16 -29.45 -4.85
C HIS A 5 25.36 -28.64 -4.31
N HIS A 6 25.36 -27.35 -4.58
CA HIS A 6 26.24 -26.45 -3.87
C HIS A 6 25.73 -26.33 -2.42
N PRO A 7 26.63 -26.43 -1.40
CA PRO A 7 26.21 -26.32 -0.02
C PRO A 7 25.55 -24.95 0.21
N LYS A 8 24.35 -24.96 0.78
CA LYS A 8 23.67 -23.72 1.23
C LYS A 8 24.57 -22.98 2.21
N LYS A 9 24.61 -21.64 2.15
CA LYS A 9 25.34 -20.80 3.13
C LYS A 9 24.94 -21.22 4.55
N LYS A 10 25.91 -21.50 5.41
CA LYS A 10 25.65 -21.67 6.84
C LYS A 10 25.47 -20.29 7.45
N ILE A 11 24.32 -20.05 8.05
CA ILE A 11 24.02 -18.82 8.78
C ILE A 11 24.01 -19.09 10.29
N SER A 12 24.18 -18.05 11.09
CA SER A 12 24.02 -18.08 12.53
C SER A 12 22.99 -17.06 12.98
N LEU A 13 22.17 -17.40 13.95
CA LEU A 13 21.22 -16.50 14.59
C LEU A 13 21.75 -15.92 15.90
N LYS A 14 22.95 -16.33 16.34
CA LYS A 14 23.61 -15.80 17.54
C LYS A 14 23.79 -14.29 17.59
N PRO A 15 24.04 -13.58 16.46
CA PRO A 15 24.09 -12.11 16.47
C PRO A 15 22.78 -11.45 16.93
N TYR A 16 21.66 -12.18 16.89
CA TYR A 16 20.35 -11.73 17.37
C TYR A 16 20.05 -12.20 18.82
N GLY A 17 20.97 -12.95 19.46
CA GLY A 17 20.75 -13.58 20.76
C GLY A 17 19.98 -14.91 20.69
N ILE A 18 19.72 -15.43 19.47
CA ILE A 18 19.05 -16.71 19.27
C ILE A 18 20.12 -17.81 19.25
N GLU A 19 20.17 -18.59 20.32
CA GLU A 19 21.10 -19.72 20.48
C GLU A 19 20.54 -21.01 19.90
N ASN A 20 19.24 -21.05 19.63
CA ASN A 20 18.53 -22.20 19.08
C ASN A 20 19.05 -22.53 17.68
N GLU A 21 19.46 -23.78 17.47
CA GLU A 21 19.88 -24.30 16.17
C GLU A 21 18.74 -24.98 15.38
N ASN A 22 17.53 -25.06 15.97
CA ASN A 22 16.35 -25.62 15.32
C ASN A 22 15.68 -24.60 14.40
N PHE A 23 16.33 -24.30 13.28
CA PHE A 23 15.78 -23.41 12.28
C PHE A 23 15.98 -23.92 10.85
N HIS A 24 15.05 -23.56 9.98
CA HIS A 24 15.10 -23.84 8.56
C HIS A 24 15.49 -22.58 7.78
N TYR A 25 16.46 -22.71 6.87
CA TYR A 25 16.95 -21.59 6.08
C TYR A 25 16.62 -21.74 4.60
N GLN A 26 16.01 -20.71 4.01
CA GLN A 26 15.67 -20.61 2.58
C GLN A 26 14.85 -21.81 2.06
N LEU A 27 13.83 -22.22 2.80
CA LEU A 27 12.88 -23.21 2.31
C LEU A 27 12.11 -22.66 1.11
N THR A 28 11.79 -23.54 0.18
CA THR A 28 10.94 -23.21 -0.96
C THR A 28 9.49 -22.98 -0.52
N SER A 29 8.71 -22.28 -1.35
CA SER A 29 7.29 -22.09 -1.11
C SER A 29 6.53 -23.44 -0.93
N SER A 30 6.93 -24.48 -1.70
CA SER A 30 6.29 -25.82 -1.59
C SER A 30 6.65 -26.53 -0.28
N GLU A 31 7.89 -26.40 0.21
CA GLU A 31 8.29 -26.98 1.50
C GLU A 31 7.55 -26.29 2.65
N LEU A 32 7.48 -24.96 2.64
CA LEU A 32 6.74 -24.18 3.64
C LEU A 32 5.24 -24.49 3.64
N HIS A 33 4.64 -24.64 2.45
CA HIS A 33 3.25 -25.06 2.30
C HIS A 33 3.03 -26.44 2.96
N LYS A 34 3.89 -27.41 2.61
CA LYS A 34 3.80 -28.76 3.16
C LYS A 34 3.93 -28.78 4.68
N ILE A 35 4.91 -28.08 5.25
CA ILE A 35 5.12 -27.98 6.69
C ILE A 35 3.89 -27.35 7.36
N THR A 36 3.36 -26.27 6.81
CA THR A 36 2.14 -25.61 7.34
C THR A 36 0.95 -26.56 7.37
N PHE A 37 0.78 -27.35 6.30
CA PHE A 37 -0.29 -28.35 6.20
C PHE A 37 -0.10 -29.48 7.20
N ASP A 38 1.11 -30.06 7.28
CA ASP A 38 1.44 -31.17 8.19
C ASP A 38 1.28 -30.77 9.67
N GLN A 39 1.64 -29.51 10.00
CA GLN A 39 1.45 -28.94 11.34
C GLN A 39 -0.01 -28.52 11.64
N LYS A 40 -0.93 -28.70 10.69
CA LYS A 40 -2.36 -28.33 10.79
C LYS A 40 -2.57 -26.82 11.03
N MET A 41 -1.64 -25.98 10.58
CA MET A 41 -1.72 -24.52 10.66
C MET A 41 -2.45 -23.92 9.46
N GLY A 42 -2.75 -24.69 8.43
CA GLY A 42 -3.45 -24.28 7.22
C GLY A 42 -4.10 -25.44 6.49
N ARG A 43 -4.90 -25.11 5.47
CA ARG A 43 -5.60 -26.06 4.59
C ARG A 43 -5.29 -25.70 3.13
N GLU A 44 -5.32 -26.71 2.25
CA GLU A 44 -5.18 -26.49 0.81
C GLU A 44 -6.56 -26.21 0.18
N THR A 45 -6.62 -25.21 -0.69
CA THR A 45 -7.82 -24.91 -1.48
C THR A 45 -7.89 -25.76 -2.75
N SER A 46 -9.04 -25.80 -3.42
CA SER A 46 -9.22 -26.49 -4.71
C SER A 46 -8.26 -25.99 -5.80
N SER A 47 -7.82 -24.73 -5.72
CA SER A 47 -6.82 -24.13 -6.63
C SER A 47 -5.37 -24.46 -6.26
N GLY A 48 -5.12 -25.17 -5.15
CA GLY A 48 -3.79 -25.48 -4.63
C GLY A 48 -3.13 -24.35 -3.85
N ALA A 49 -3.85 -23.25 -3.55
CA ALA A 49 -3.38 -22.20 -2.66
C ALA A 49 -3.47 -22.64 -1.20
N LEU A 50 -2.62 -22.07 -0.34
CA LEU A 50 -2.65 -22.31 1.10
C LEU A 50 -3.63 -21.35 1.76
N ALA A 51 -4.60 -21.84 2.53
CA ALA A 51 -5.50 -21.05 3.36
C ALA A 51 -5.08 -21.11 4.82
N VAL A 52 -4.91 -19.96 5.46
CA VAL A 52 -4.51 -19.82 6.86
C VAL A 52 -5.44 -18.88 7.62
N ASN A 53 -5.51 -19.07 8.94
CA ASN A 53 -6.21 -18.16 9.85
C ASN A 53 -5.17 -17.37 10.66
N THR A 54 -5.27 -16.05 10.63
CA THR A 54 -4.32 -15.17 11.33
C THR A 54 -4.64 -14.94 12.80
N GLY A 55 -5.68 -15.58 13.32
CA GLY A 55 -6.12 -15.50 14.72
C GLY A 55 -6.93 -14.23 15.01
N GLU A 56 -6.75 -13.68 16.19
CA GLU A 56 -7.51 -12.51 16.67
C GLU A 56 -7.38 -11.29 15.74
N PHE A 57 -6.19 -11.05 15.23
CA PHE A 57 -5.93 -9.89 14.36
C PHE A 57 -6.00 -10.31 12.89
N THR A 58 -7.10 -9.92 12.24
CA THR A 58 -7.31 -10.15 10.80
C THR A 58 -6.91 -8.96 9.93
N GLY A 59 -6.26 -7.98 10.50
CA GLY A 59 -5.81 -6.76 9.84
C GLY A 59 -4.78 -6.01 10.68
N ARG A 60 -4.32 -4.88 10.14
CA ARG A 60 -3.36 -4.02 10.84
C ARG A 60 -3.95 -3.41 12.10
N SER A 61 -3.11 -3.24 13.11
CA SER A 61 -3.42 -2.53 14.34
C SER A 61 -2.64 -1.21 14.39
N PRO A 62 -3.14 -0.11 13.79
CA PRO A 62 -2.36 1.13 13.65
C PRO A 62 -1.91 1.74 14.99
N LYS A 63 -2.68 1.52 16.06
CA LYS A 63 -2.37 2.02 17.41
C LYS A 63 -1.34 1.15 18.17
N ASP A 64 -0.94 0.02 17.60
CA ASP A 64 0.04 -0.91 18.14
C ASP A 64 1.32 -0.95 17.31
N ARG A 65 1.53 0.12 16.52
CA ARG A 65 2.73 0.35 15.74
C ARG A 65 3.52 1.48 16.36
N PHE A 66 4.81 1.20 16.62
CA PHE A 66 5.68 2.10 17.34
C PHE A 66 7.00 2.29 16.58
N ILE A 67 7.66 3.40 16.86
CA ILE A 67 9.03 3.67 16.41
C ILE A 67 9.87 4.01 17.63
N VAL A 68 11.03 3.37 17.78
CA VAL A 68 11.96 3.68 18.87
C VAL A 68 12.45 5.11 18.73
N LYS A 69 12.28 5.89 19.81
CA LYS A 69 12.66 7.30 19.87
C LYS A 69 14.07 7.45 20.40
N ASP A 70 15.03 7.49 19.50
CA ASP A 70 16.46 7.55 19.80
C ASP A 70 17.16 8.73 19.12
N THR A 71 18.49 8.72 19.05
CA THR A 71 19.26 9.80 18.44
C THR A 71 19.02 9.97 16.95
N ILE A 72 18.65 8.91 16.22
CA ILE A 72 18.35 8.95 14.78
C ILE A 72 16.97 9.52 14.53
N THR A 73 15.99 9.17 15.36
CA THR A 73 14.57 9.37 15.10
C THR A 73 13.96 10.57 15.79
N LYS A 74 14.48 10.95 16.98
CA LYS A 74 13.85 11.94 17.89
C LYS A 74 13.47 13.27 17.23
N ASP A 75 14.33 13.78 16.34
CA ASP A 75 14.17 15.09 15.71
C ASP A 75 13.71 15.00 14.23
N ARG A 76 13.53 13.79 13.70
CA ARG A 76 13.19 13.55 12.30
C ARG A 76 11.80 12.99 12.10
N ILE A 77 11.31 12.18 13.03
CA ILE A 77 10.01 11.55 12.93
C ILE A 77 8.90 12.56 13.22
N TRP A 78 7.87 12.52 12.40
CA TRP A 78 6.61 13.23 12.66
C TRP A 78 5.82 12.50 13.74
N TRP A 79 6.17 12.79 15.01
CA TRP A 79 5.57 12.15 16.18
C TRP A 79 4.11 12.55 16.40
N GLY A 80 3.28 11.61 16.85
CA GLY A 80 1.86 11.82 17.16
C GLY A 80 1.08 10.52 17.11
N ASP A 81 -0.20 10.60 16.80
CA ASP A 81 -1.12 9.45 16.77
C ASP A 81 -0.76 8.39 15.71
N ILE A 82 0.03 8.77 14.70
CA ILE A 82 0.45 7.89 13.61
C ILE A 82 1.78 7.22 13.93
N ASN A 83 2.79 8.03 14.29
CA ASN A 83 4.11 7.55 14.66
C ASN A 83 4.25 7.65 16.18
N ILE A 84 3.93 6.55 16.86
CA ILE A 84 3.91 6.47 18.30
C ILE A 84 5.33 6.18 18.80
N PRO A 85 5.89 7.01 19.72
CA PRO A 85 7.23 6.76 20.22
C PRO A 85 7.27 5.54 21.15
N PHE A 86 8.41 4.82 21.10
CA PHE A 86 8.72 3.72 22.00
C PHE A 86 10.09 3.97 22.64
N GLU A 87 10.20 3.78 23.96
CA GLU A 87 11.44 4.07 24.68
C GLU A 87 12.51 3.01 24.38
N PRO A 88 13.78 3.39 24.13
CA PRO A 88 14.87 2.45 23.82
C PRO A 88 15.05 1.35 24.86
N ALA A 89 15.02 1.68 26.15
CA ALA A 89 15.17 0.69 27.22
C ALA A 89 14.01 -0.31 27.30
N GLN A 90 12.78 0.14 26.98
CA GLN A 90 11.62 -0.75 26.90
C GLN A 90 11.73 -1.67 25.67
N PHE A 91 12.24 -1.13 24.55
CA PHE A 91 12.49 -1.96 23.37
C PHE A 91 13.51 -3.07 23.67
N ASP A 92 14.62 -2.75 24.32
CA ASP A 92 15.66 -3.74 24.64
C ASP A 92 15.10 -4.81 25.59
N ALA A 93 14.36 -4.44 26.62
CA ALA A 93 13.73 -5.40 27.54
C ALA A 93 12.69 -6.32 26.83
N LEU A 94 11.85 -5.74 25.97
CA LEU A 94 10.86 -6.51 25.18
C LEU A 94 11.55 -7.41 24.15
N TYR A 95 12.61 -6.91 23.51
CA TYR A 95 13.42 -7.68 22.57
C TYR A 95 13.99 -8.93 23.25
N ASP A 96 14.61 -8.79 24.42
CA ASP A 96 15.18 -9.92 25.16
C ASP A 96 14.13 -10.98 25.54
N LYS A 97 12.91 -10.55 25.91
CA LYS A 97 11.78 -11.46 26.16
C LYS A 97 11.37 -12.21 24.90
N VAL A 98 11.26 -11.53 23.76
CA VAL A 98 10.92 -12.16 22.47
C VAL A 98 12.00 -13.14 22.05
N ILE A 99 13.27 -12.78 22.18
CA ILE A 99 14.38 -13.67 21.82
C ILE A 99 14.41 -14.90 22.73
N SER A 100 14.21 -14.72 24.03
CA SER A 100 14.11 -15.85 24.98
C SER A 100 12.97 -16.80 24.58
N TYR A 101 11.80 -16.26 24.21
CA TYR A 101 10.68 -17.06 23.72
C TYR A 101 11.01 -17.83 22.43
N LEU A 102 11.70 -17.21 21.48
CA LEU A 102 12.04 -17.82 20.19
C LEU A 102 13.13 -18.91 20.33
N ASN A 103 13.94 -18.89 21.40
CA ASN A 103 14.93 -19.93 21.66
C ASN A 103 14.31 -21.31 21.89
N ASP A 104 13.03 -21.38 22.27
CA ASP A 104 12.28 -22.64 22.46
C ASP A 104 11.41 -23.04 21.24
N LYS A 105 11.56 -22.34 20.09
CA LYS A 105 10.71 -22.54 18.91
C LYS A 105 11.48 -23.11 17.72
N GLU A 106 10.77 -23.82 16.86
CA GLU A 106 11.21 -24.09 15.49
C GLU A 106 11.08 -22.80 14.68
N LEU A 107 12.14 -22.38 13.98
CA LEU A 107 12.18 -21.10 13.28
C LEU A 107 12.36 -21.26 11.78
N TYR A 108 11.85 -20.30 11.04
CA TYR A 108 11.94 -20.22 9.59
C TYR A 108 12.64 -18.92 9.19
N VAL A 109 13.79 -19.03 8.52
CA VAL A 109 14.67 -17.90 8.21
C VAL A 109 14.78 -17.72 6.71
N ARG A 110 14.64 -16.49 6.27
CA ARG A 110 14.76 -16.12 4.87
C ARG A 110 15.59 -14.85 4.71
N ASP A 111 16.56 -14.90 3.80
CA ASP A 111 17.26 -13.76 3.27
C ASP A 111 16.59 -13.34 1.95
N CYS A 112 16.31 -12.06 1.78
CA CYS A 112 15.56 -11.49 0.67
C CYS A 112 15.89 -10.01 0.50
N TYR A 113 15.35 -9.38 -0.55
CA TYR A 113 15.56 -7.97 -0.83
C TYR A 113 14.27 -7.18 -0.83
N ALA A 114 14.35 -5.90 -0.47
CA ALA A 114 13.42 -4.88 -0.93
C ALA A 114 14.09 -4.01 -2.01
N CYS A 115 13.27 -3.37 -2.86
CA CYS A 115 13.64 -2.52 -3.99
C CYS A 115 14.23 -3.30 -5.18
N ALA A 116 13.50 -3.24 -6.30
CA ALA A 116 13.90 -3.88 -7.56
C ALA A 116 15.11 -3.21 -8.24
N ASP A 117 15.34 -1.91 -7.97
CA ASP A 117 16.53 -1.19 -8.44
C ASP A 117 17.72 -1.52 -7.53
N ALA A 118 18.77 -2.09 -8.11
CA ALA A 118 19.95 -2.55 -7.38
C ALA A 118 20.67 -1.42 -6.59
N ASN A 119 20.58 -0.16 -7.03
CA ASN A 119 21.20 0.98 -6.34
C ASN A 119 20.48 1.37 -5.04
N TYR A 120 19.23 0.90 -4.88
CA TYR A 120 18.36 1.17 -3.74
C TYR A 120 18.00 -0.08 -2.96
N ARG A 121 18.53 -1.24 -3.37
CA ARG A 121 18.28 -2.54 -2.77
C ARG A 121 18.65 -2.50 -1.28
N THR A 122 17.79 -3.07 -0.47
CA THR A 122 17.98 -3.24 0.97
C THR A 122 17.94 -4.74 1.27
N ASP A 123 18.98 -5.25 1.92
CA ASP A 123 19.15 -6.65 2.26
C ASP A 123 18.39 -6.95 3.56
N ILE A 124 17.46 -7.89 3.52
CA ILE A 124 16.54 -8.17 4.62
C ILE A 124 16.64 -9.63 5.03
N ARG A 125 16.85 -9.88 6.34
CA ARG A 125 16.62 -11.18 6.95
C ARG A 125 15.28 -11.20 7.64
N VAL A 126 14.47 -12.22 7.36
CA VAL A 126 13.18 -12.44 8.03
C VAL A 126 13.29 -13.71 8.86
N ILE A 127 13.02 -13.59 10.17
CA ILE A 127 13.02 -14.69 11.14
C ILE A 127 11.57 -14.84 11.62
N ASN A 128 10.93 -15.96 11.29
CA ASN A 128 9.54 -16.23 11.61
C ASN A 128 9.38 -17.44 12.51
N GLU A 129 8.45 -17.36 13.44
CA GLU A 129 7.97 -18.51 14.22
C GLU A 129 7.09 -19.45 13.37
N TYR A 130 6.29 -18.92 12.43
CA TYR A 130 5.35 -19.73 11.63
C TYR A 130 5.86 -19.96 10.20
N PRO A 131 5.73 -21.20 9.66
CA PRO A 131 6.19 -21.50 8.29
C PRO A 131 5.44 -20.70 7.23
N TRP A 132 4.14 -20.50 7.38
CA TRP A 132 3.33 -19.71 6.45
C TRP A 132 3.65 -18.21 6.49
N SER A 133 4.11 -17.68 7.62
CA SER A 133 4.62 -16.29 7.68
C SER A 133 5.92 -16.14 6.88
N ASN A 134 6.79 -17.17 6.87
CA ASN A 134 7.98 -17.19 6.03
C ASN A 134 7.64 -17.38 4.55
N MET A 135 6.58 -18.14 4.23
CA MET A 135 6.05 -18.25 2.87
C MET A 135 5.46 -16.91 2.40
N PHE A 136 4.83 -16.13 3.29
CA PHE A 136 4.44 -14.76 2.98
C PHE A 136 5.64 -13.87 2.66
N ALA A 137 6.71 -13.95 3.43
CA ALA A 137 7.95 -13.22 3.13
C ALA A 137 8.54 -13.64 1.78
N TYR A 138 8.49 -14.93 1.43
CA TYR A 138 8.84 -15.42 0.08
C TYR A 138 8.00 -14.78 -1.02
N ASN A 139 6.69 -14.66 -0.80
CA ASN A 139 5.79 -14.05 -1.77
C ASN A 139 6.08 -12.56 -1.95
N MET A 140 6.27 -11.85 -0.85
CA MET A 140 6.26 -10.38 -0.85
C MET A 140 7.62 -9.73 -1.13
N PHE A 141 8.73 -10.32 -0.67
CA PHE A 141 10.05 -9.75 -0.90
C PHE A 141 10.68 -10.29 -2.19
N ILE A 142 11.68 -9.57 -2.70
CA ILE A 142 12.43 -9.97 -3.89
C ILE A 142 13.36 -11.12 -3.49
N ARG A 143 13.32 -12.18 -4.26
CA ARG A 143 14.06 -13.41 -4.03
C ARG A 143 15.47 -13.30 -4.60
N PRO A 144 16.52 -13.46 -3.79
CA PRO A 144 17.90 -13.51 -4.27
C PRO A 144 18.15 -14.76 -5.13
N THR A 145 19.12 -14.66 -6.03
CA THR A 145 19.72 -15.83 -6.69
C THR A 145 20.61 -16.60 -5.72
N GLU A 146 21.00 -17.83 -6.08
CA GLU A 146 21.92 -18.62 -5.26
C GLU A 146 23.30 -17.94 -5.13
N GLU A 147 23.76 -17.25 -6.16
CA GLU A 147 25.00 -16.50 -6.12
C GLU A 147 24.92 -15.31 -5.17
N GLU A 148 23.85 -14.56 -5.20
CA GLU A 148 23.61 -13.44 -4.29
C GLU A 148 23.52 -13.91 -2.84
N LEU A 149 22.89 -15.06 -2.56
CA LEU A 149 22.80 -15.63 -1.23
C LEU A 149 24.15 -16.01 -0.62
N ARG A 150 25.17 -16.35 -1.42
CA ARG A 150 26.51 -16.70 -0.91
C ARG A 150 27.21 -15.52 -0.23
N VAL A 151 26.98 -14.33 -0.73
CA VAL A 151 27.60 -13.06 -0.25
C VAL A 151 26.63 -12.18 0.51
N PHE A 152 25.43 -12.68 0.78
CA PHE A 152 24.36 -11.92 1.41
C PHE A 152 24.73 -11.55 2.86
N GLU A 153 24.62 -10.28 3.21
CA GLU A 153 24.74 -9.78 4.57
C GLU A 153 23.52 -8.92 4.89
N PRO A 154 22.71 -9.31 5.88
CA PRO A 154 21.46 -8.60 6.17
C PRO A 154 21.73 -7.19 6.69
N GLU A 155 21.08 -6.21 6.09
CA GLU A 155 21.07 -4.84 6.57
C GLU A 155 19.93 -4.61 7.57
N TRP A 156 18.74 -5.12 7.25
CA TRP A 156 17.57 -5.07 8.12
C TRP A 156 17.13 -6.47 8.54
N THR A 157 16.57 -6.56 9.74
CA THR A 157 16.01 -7.83 10.21
C THR A 157 14.56 -7.64 10.63
N VAL A 158 13.69 -8.52 10.13
CA VAL A 158 12.31 -8.66 10.62
C VAL A 158 12.26 -9.87 11.53
N ILE A 159 11.89 -9.67 12.79
CA ILE A 159 11.66 -10.74 13.77
C ILE A 159 10.16 -10.79 14.02
N ASN A 160 9.53 -11.92 13.69
CA ASN A 160 8.11 -12.11 13.76
C ASN A 160 7.75 -13.32 14.61
N ALA A 161 7.22 -13.06 15.79
CA ALA A 161 6.83 -14.03 16.82
C ALA A 161 5.33 -13.92 17.12
N PRO A 162 4.43 -14.44 16.24
CA PRO A 162 2.98 -14.32 16.42
C PRO A 162 2.45 -14.89 17.73
N GLY A 163 3.08 -15.93 18.25
CA GLY A 163 2.68 -16.59 19.51
C GLY A 163 3.18 -15.88 20.78
N PHE A 164 4.07 -14.89 20.66
CA PHE A 164 4.53 -14.09 21.80
C PHE A 164 3.53 -12.99 22.14
N MET A 165 2.92 -13.05 23.32
CA MET A 165 1.96 -12.06 23.82
C MET A 165 2.65 -11.12 24.81
N ALA A 166 2.76 -9.83 24.48
CA ALA A 166 3.30 -8.83 25.38
C ALA A 166 2.37 -8.56 26.58
N ASN A 167 2.96 -8.23 27.72
CA ASN A 167 2.22 -7.70 28.87
C ASN A 167 2.21 -6.17 28.79
N ALA A 168 1.08 -5.59 28.44
CA ALA A 168 0.94 -4.15 28.23
C ALA A 168 1.39 -3.27 29.42
N THR A 169 1.29 -3.79 30.65
CA THR A 169 1.69 -3.05 31.85
C THR A 169 3.19 -3.07 32.11
N GLU A 170 3.91 -4.04 31.56
CA GLU A 170 5.34 -4.23 31.79
C GLU A 170 6.18 -3.85 30.56
N ASP A 171 5.65 -4.16 29.36
CA ASP A 171 6.42 -4.12 28.12
C ASP A 171 6.27 -2.80 27.36
N GLY A 172 5.45 -1.86 27.87
CA GLY A 172 5.25 -0.54 27.25
C GLY A 172 4.37 -0.55 26.00
N THR A 173 3.77 -1.68 25.65
CA THR A 173 2.83 -1.80 24.54
C THR A 173 1.41 -1.40 24.99
N ARG A 174 0.52 -1.07 24.03
CA ARG A 174 -0.87 -0.74 24.37
C ARG A 174 -1.69 -2.00 24.75
N GLN A 175 -1.37 -3.12 24.11
CA GLN A 175 -1.96 -4.44 24.36
C GLN A 175 -0.94 -5.54 23.98
N HIS A 176 -1.37 -6.79 23.88
CA HIS A 176 -0.46 -7.92 23.69
C HIS A 176 0.20 -8.02 22.30
N ASN A 177 -0.37 -7.38 21.26
CA ASN A 177 0.25 -7.33 19.94
C ASN A 177 1.04 -6.02 19.75
N PHE A 178 2.08 -6.09 18.93
CA PHE A 178 2.92 -4.93 18.62
C PHE A 178 3.68 -5.12 17.31
N ALA A 179 4.03 -3.98 16.67
CA ALA A 179 5.00 -3.90 15.59
C ALA A 179 5.88 -2.67 15.84
N ILE A 180 7.15 -2.87 16.13
CA ILE A 180 8.08 -1.82 16.56
C ILE A 180 9.25 -1.71 15.59
N LEU A 181 9.53 -0.51 15.08
CA LEU A 181 10.70 -0.23 14.26
C LEU A 181 11.81 0.39 15.13
N ASN A 182 12.99 -0.21 15.08
CA ASN A 182 14.21 0.33 15.66
C ASN A 182 15.22 0.64 14.55
N PHE A 183 15.41 1.91 14.23
CA PHE A 183 16.30 2.34 13.16
C PHE A 183 17.78 2.19 13.51
N THR A 184 18.15 2.37 14.77
CA THR A 184 19.55 2.19 15.22
C THR A 184 19.99 0.73 15.12
N ARG A 185 19.12 -0.21 15.53
CA ARG A 185 19.39 -1.65 15.43
C ARG A 185 19.01 -2.24 14.07
N LYS A 186 18.31 -1.47 13.22
CA LYS A 186 17.73 -1.91 11.93
C LYS A 186 16.86 -3.17 12.08
N ILE A 187 15.97 -3.13 13.05
CA ILE A 187 15.08 -4.24 13.40
C ILE A 187 13.61 -3.78 13.30
N ALA A 188 12.80 -4.62 12.68
CA ALA A 188 11.34 -4.62 12.80
C ALA A 188 10.94 -5.80 13.70
N LEU A 189 10.48 -5.51 14.92
CA LEU A 189 10.06 -6.50 15.91
C LEU A 189 8.54 -6.59 15.94
N ILE A 190 7.98 -7.77 15.66
CA ILE A 190 6.54 -8.01 15.52
C ILE A 190 6.15 -9.18 16.42
N GLY A 191 5.18 -8.99 17.30
CA GLY A 191 4.67 -10.04 18.18
C GLY A 191 3.17 -9.95 18.40
N GLY A 192 2.56 -11.04 18.90
CA GLY A 192 1.16 -11.13 19.30
C GLY A 192 0.15 -11.02 18.16
N THR A 193 0.57 -11.13 16.90
CA THR A 193 -0.30 -11.10 15.73
C THR A 193 0.16 -12.04 14.63
N GLY A 194 -0.76 -12.83 14.12
CA GLY A 194 -0.53 -13.65 12.93
C GLY A 194 -0.77 -12.90 11.61
N TYR A 195 -1.29 -11.67 11.64
CA TYR A 195 -1.52 -10.88 10.45
C TYR A 195 -0.19 -10.57 9.73
N THR A 196 -0.01 -11.13 8.54
CA THR A 196 1.27 -11.07 7.82
C THR A 196 1.63 -9.70 7.29
N GLY A 197 0.64 -8.85 7.06
CA GLY A 197 0.84 -7.53 6.49
C GLY A 197 1.82 -6.63 7.26
N GLU A 198 2.03 -6.87 8.58
CA GLU A 198 3.00 -6.11 9.36
C GLU A 198 4.45 -6.42 8.94
N ILE A 199 4.76 -7.64 8.45
CA ILE A 199 6.09 -8.05 7.96
C ILE A 199 6.54 -7.12 6.83
N LYS A 200 5.68 -6.96 5.80
CA LYS A 200 6.00 -6.08 4.66
C LYS A 200 5.92 -4.60 5.03
N LYS A 201 4.93 -4.19 5.81
CA LYS A 201 4.68 -2.78 6.14
C LYS A 201 5.71 -2.20 7.11
N GLY A 202 6.36 -3.03 7.93
CA GLY A 202 7.53 -2.63 8.71
C GLY A 202 8.66 -2.14 7.82
N ILE A 203 9.05 -2.95 6.84
CA ILE A 203 10.10 -2.58 5.86
C ILE A 203 9.69 -1.40 4.99
N PHE A 204 8.43 -1.33 4.54
CA PHE A 204 7.94 -0.17 3.81
C PHE A 204 8.07 1.12 4.63
N SER A 205 7.69 1.11 5.91
CA SER A 205 7.86 2.26 6.79
C SER A 205 9.33 2.62 7.00
N ALA A 206 10.23 1.62 7.10
CA ALA A 206 11.66 1.88 7.17
C ALA A 206 12.18 2.54 5.89
N LEU A 207 11.79 2.06 4.71
CA LEU A 207 12.17 2.66 3.43
C LEU A 207 11.59 4.08 3.24
N ASN A 208 10.40 4.35 3.77
CA ASN A 208 9.80 5.69 3.76
C ASN A 208 10.58 6.72 4.61
N PHE A 209 11.46 6.27 5.49
CA PHE A 209 12.42 7.12 6.20
C PHE A 209 13.77 7.15 5.49
N ILE A 210 14.34 5.98 5.18
CA ILE A 210 15.71 5.84 4.66
C ILE A 210 15.85 6.48 3.27
N LEU A 211 14.95 6.18 2.35
CA LEU A 211 15.06 6.64 0.96
C LEU A 211 15.03 8.16 0.82
N PRO A 212 14.12 8.91 1.47
CA PRO A 212 14.16 10.37 1.42
C PRO A 212 15.41 10.96 2.08
N VAL A 213 15.76 10.45 3.26
CA VAL A 213 16.82 11.02 4.09
C VAL A 213 18.20 10.77 3.49
N GLU A 214 18.48 9.53 3.11
CA GLU A 214 19.82 9.08 2.70
C GLU A 214 20.02 9.09 1.19
N LYS A 215 18.96 8.77 0.42
CA LYS A 215 19.04 8.55 -1.04
C LYS A 215 18.34 9.62 -1.86
N LYS A 216 17.67 10.60 -1.25
CA LYS A 216 16.88 11.64 -1.93
C LYS A 216 15.85 11.06 -2.92
N THR A 217 15.34 9.89 -2.64
CA THR A 217 14.38 9.14 -3.45
C THR A 217 13.00 9.22 -2.82
N LEU A 218 11.98 9.51 -3.63
CA LEU A 218 10.59 9.59 -3.17
C LEU A 218 9.99 8.19 -3.02
N PRO A 219 9.66 7.74 -1.82
CA PRO A 219 8.85 6.54 -1.63
C PRO A 219 7.37 6.87 -1.82
N MET A 220 6.62 5.94 -2.39
CA MET A 220 5.22 6.14 -2.79
C MET A 220 4.37 4.93 -2.43
N HIS A 221 3.26 5.16 -1.75
CA HIS A 221 2.19 4.17 -1.59
C HIS A 221 1.26 4.23 -2.80
N CYS A 222 1.65 3.56 -3.86
CA CYS A 222 0.99 3.59 -5.16
C CYS A 222 1.16 2.29 -5.90
N SER A 223 0.32 2.03 -6.90
CA SER A 223 0.61 1.05 -7.95
C SER A 223 1.21 1.75 -9.18
N ALA A 224 1.91 0.99 -10.02
CA ALA A 224 2.53 1.52 -11.23
C ALA A 224 2.53 0.49 -12.37
N ASN A 225 2.41 0.99 -13.61
CA ASN A 225 2.53 0.19 -14.82
C ASN A 225 3.29 0.96 -15.91
N VAL A 226 3.72 0.24 -16.95
CA VAL A 226 4.44 0.80 -18.09
C VAL A 226 3.77 0.42 -19.39
N GLY A 227 3.56 1.41 -20.26
CA GLY A 227 2.98 1.23 -21.59
C GLY A 227 3.97 0.77 -22.63
N HIS A 228 3.48 0.43 -23.82
CA HIS A 228 4.31 -0.03 -24.96
C HIS A 228 5.36 0.99 -25.41
N LYS A 229 5.10 2.29 -25.17
CA LYS A 229 6.04 3.38 -25.48
C LYS A 229 7.10 3.59 -24.39
N GLY A 230 7.10 2.77 -23.34
CA GLY A 230 8.00 2.90 -22.20
C GLY A 230 7.60 3.98 -21.20
N ASP A 231 6.41 4.56 -21.33
CA ASP A 231 5.85 5.55 -20.44
C ASP A 231 5.32 4.89 -19.16
N THR A 232 5.69 5.42 -18.01
CA THR A 232 5.20 4.95 -16.71
C THR A 232 3.98 5.76 -16.26
N ALA A 233 2.97 5.06 -15.75
CA ALA A 233 1.82 5.62 -15.06
C ALA A 233 1.82 5.20 -13.60
N ILE A 234 1.49 6.13 -12.71
CA ILE A 234 1.50 5.97 -11.25
C ILE A 234 0.08 6.20 -10.74
N PHE A 235 -0.41 5.31 -9.88
CA PHE A 235 -1.76 5.35 -9.33
C PHE A 235 -1.71 5.40 -7.80
N PHE A 236 -1.99 6.55 -7.22
CA PHE A 236 -2.20 6.70 -5.78
C PHE A 236 -3.68 6.47 -5.45
N GLY A 237 -3.93 5.91 -4.29
CA GLY A 237 -5.29 5.72 -3.82
C GLY A 237 -5.34 4.85 -2.56
N LEU A 238 -6.36 5.07 -1.75
CA LEU A 238 -6.63 4.27 -0.57
C LEU A 238 -7.37 2.97 -0.93
N SER A 239 -7.53 2.08 0.04
CA SER A 239 -8.29 0.86 -0.16
C SER A 239 -9.71 1.16 -0.68
N GLY A 240 -10.17 0.42 -1.69
CA GLY A 240 -11.49 0.58 -2.28
C GLY A 240 -11.63 1.68 -3.34
N THR A 241 -10.55 2.42 -3.65
CA THR A 241 -10.55 3.43 -4.73
C THR A 241 -10.29 2.85 -6.11
N GLY A 242 -9.92 1.57 -6.21
CA GLY A 242 -9.66 0.88 -7.48
C GLY A 242 -8.19 0.87 -7.92
N LYS A 243 -7.24 1.15 -7.02
CA LYS A 243 -5.80 1.21 -7.33
C LYS A 243 -5.32 -0.03 -8.09
N THR A 244 -5.48 -1.23 -7.55
CA THR A 244 -5.07 -2.49 -8.19
C THR A 244 -5.83 -2.76 -9.48
N THR A 245 -7.16 -2.60 -9.48
CA THR A 245 -8.03 -2.84 -10.65
C THR A 245 -7.71 -1.93 -11.84
N LEU A 246 -7.33 -0.67 -11.57
CA LEU A 246 -7.09 0.33 -12.61
C LEU A 246 -5.64 0.32 -13.11
N SER A 247 -4.69 -0.14 -12.31
CA SER A 247 -3.30 -0.33 -12.72
C SER A 247 -3.08 -1.63 -13.49
N ALA A 248 -3.95 -2.63 -13.30
CA ALA A 248 -3.98 -3.86 -14.07
C ALA A 248 -4.69 -3.61 -15.41
N ASP A 249 -3.91 -3.34 -16.45
CA ASP A 249 -4.36 -3.09 -17.82
C ASP A 249 -3.71 -4.12 -18.76
N PRO A 250 -4.47 -4.85 -19.59
CA PRO A 250 -3.91 -5.85 -20.50
C PRO A 250 -2.91 -5.26 -21.51
N ASN A 251 -2.98 -3.96 -21.78
CA ASN A 251 -2.08 -3.26 -22.70
C ASN A 251 -0.86 -2.62 -22.02
N ARG A 252 -0.74 -2.74 -20.70
CA ARG A 252 0.35 -2.14 -19.92
C ARG A 252 0.92 -3.17 -18.95
N LYS A 253 2.23 -3.24 -18.83
CA LYS A 253 2.89 -4.19 -17.92
C LYS A 253 2.92 -3.67 -16.50
N LEU A 254 2.44 -4.46 -15.55
CA LEU A 254 2.49 -4.12 -14.12
C LEU A 254 3.95 -4.02 -13.65
N ILE A 255 4.30 -2.92 -12.97
CA ILE A 255 5.56 -2.76 -12.24
C ILE A 255 5.38 -3.27 -10.82
N GLY A 256 4.28 -2.89 -10.18
CA GLY A 256 3.87 -3.33 -8.84
C GLY A 256 2.52 -2.74 -8.46
N ASP A 257 1.89 -3.29 -7.42
CA ASP A 257 0.52 -2.95 -7.05
C ASP A 257 0.39 -2.02 -5.83
N ASP A 258 1.47 -1.82 -5.02
CA ASP A 258 1.31 -1.14 -3.73
C ASP A 258 2.44 -0.19 -3.32
N GLU A 259 3.73 -0.52 -3.50
CA GLU A 259 4.85 0.20 -2.92
C GLU A 259 5.99 0.43 -3.91
N HIS A 260 6.35 1.70 -4.14
CA HIS A 260 7.35 2.08 -5.14
C HIS A 260 8.27 3.19 -4.66
N GLY A 261 9.45 3.29 -5.28
CA GLY A 261 10.35 4.42 -5.20
C GLY A 261 10.46 5.15 -6.53
N TRP A 262 10.58 6.48 -6.51
CA TRP A 262 10.88 7.30 -7.67
C TRP A 262 12.23 8.00 -7.46
N ASN A 263 13.25 7.52 -8.15
CA ASN A 263 14.63 7.97 -8.01
C ASN A 263 14.95 9.26 -8.80
N ASN A 264 16.19 9.74 -8.72
CA ASN A 264 16.60 10.97 -9.39
C ASN A 264 16.91 10.78 -10.88
N GLU A 265 17.06 9.52 -11.33
CA GLU A 265 17.23 9.16 -12.74
C GLU A 265 15.88 8.97 -13.47
N ASN A 266 14.79 9.48 -12.89
CA ASN A 266 13.45 9.35 -13.43
C ASN A 266 12.98 7.90 -13.63
N SER A 267 13.41 6.99 -12.75
CA SER A 267 12.93 5.61 -12.71
C SER A 267 12.00 5.40 -11.52
N VAL A 268 10.93 4.66 -11.76
CA VAL A 268 9.99 4.16 -10.74
C VAL A 268 10.25 2.68 -10.58
N PHE A 269 10.55 2.23 -9.36
CA PHE A 269 10.87 0.84 -9.07
C PHE A 269 10.00 0.30 -7.93
N ASN A 270 9.61 -0.96 -8.06
CA ASN A 270 8.84 -1.66 -7.04
C ASN A 270 9.73 -1.99 -5.83
N PHE A 271 9.17 -1.89 -4.63
CA PHE A 271 9.85 -2.37 -3.41
C PHE A 271 9.70 -3.87 -3.21
N GLU A 272 8.67 -4.45 -3.80
CA GLU A 272 8.19 -5.79 -3.51
C GLU A 272 8.48 -6.76 -4.66
N GLY A 273 8.49 -8.05 -4.31
CA GLY A 273 8.57 -9.16 -5.26
C GLY A 273 7.24 -9.89 -5.45
N GLY A 274 6.14 -9.36 -4.92
CA GLY A 274 4.81 -9.95 -4.96
C GLY A 274 3.69 -8.94 -4.77
N CYS A 275 2.47 -9.46 -4.64
CA CYS A 275 1.26 -8.68 -4.44
C CYS A 275 0.49 -9.18 -3.22
N TYR A 276 -0.19 -8.25 -2.52
CA TYR A 276 -1.01 -8.54 -1.35
C TYR A 276 -2.37 -7.86 -1.46
N ALA A 277 -3.32 -8.55 -2.06
CA ALA A 277 -4.63 -8.02 -2.45
C ALA A 277 -5.76 -8.41 -1.49
N LYS A 278 -6.82 -7.59 -1.43
CA LYS A 278 -8.11 -8.00 -0.84
C LYS A 278 -8.81 -8.95 -1.79
N VAL A 279 -9.52 -9.94 -1.21
CA VAL A 279 -10.28 -10.92 -1.99
C VAL A 279 -11.76 -10.96 -1.62
N ILE A 280 -12.25 -10.02 -0.83
CA ILE A 280 -13.68 -9.92 -0.55
C ILE A 280 -14.46 -9.64 -1.85
N ASN A 281 -15.50 -10.46 -2.12
CA ASN A 281 -16.29 -10.43 -3.35
C ASN A 281 -15.46 -10.57 -4.65
N LEU A 282 -14.30 -11.22 -4.58
CA LEU A 282 -13.45 -11.45 -5.74
C LEU A 282 -14.15 -12.38 -6.74
N SER A 283 -14.09 -12.01 -8.02
CA SER A 283 -14.58 -12.83 -9.12
C SER A 283 -13.66 -12.76 -10.32
N ALA A 284 -13.62 -13.82 -11.12
CA ALA A 284 -12.84 -13.85 -12.37
C ALA A 284 -13.31 -12.81 -13.40
N GLU A 285 -14.59 -12.38 -13.33
CA GLU A 285 -15.14 -11.36 -14.22
C GLU A 285 -14.62 -9.95 -13.89
N ASN A 286 -14.55 -9.62 -12.59
CA ASN A 286 -14.21 -8.28 -12.14
C ASN A 286 -12.70 -8.05 -12.03
N GLU A 287 -11.96 -9.04 -11.52
CA GLU A 287 -10.52 -8.97 -11.24
C GLU A 287 -9.81 -10.26 -11.68
N PRO A 288 -9.77 -10.53 -13.00
CA PRO A 288 -9.26 -11.79 -13.54
C PRO A 288 -7.79 -12.07 -13.18
N GLU A 289 -6.95 -11.02 -13.09
CA GLU A 289 -5.53 -11.15 -12.77
C GLU A 289 -5.32 -11.65 -11.34
N ILE A 290 -6.04 -11.07 -10.37
CA ILE A 290 -5.97 -11.48 -8.96
C ILE A 290 -6.55 -12.89 -8.81
N PHE A 291 -7.70 -13.14 -9.43
CA PHE A 291 -8.36 -14.46 -9.38
C PHE A 291 -7.46 -15.55 -9.96
N GLY A 292 -6.84 -15.30 -11.12
CA GLY A 292 -5.92 -16.25 -11.77
C GLY A 292 -4.58 -16.43 -11.04
N ALA A 293 -4.22 -15.51 -10.14
CA ALA A 293 -3.03 -15.62 -9.31
C ALA A 293 -3.21 -16.51 -8.07
N ILE A 294 -4.47 -16.87 -7.73
CA ILE A 294 -4.79 -17.78 -6.61
C ILE A 294 -4.58 -19.22 -7.04
N LYS A 295 -3.35 -19.68 -6.92
CA LYS A 295 -2.89 -21.02 -7.30
C LYS A 295 -1.77 -21.44 -6.35
N LYS A 296 -1.21 -22.63 -6.57
CA LYS A 296 -0.09 -23.17 -5.77
C LYS A 296 1.00 -22.10 -5.60
N GLY A 297 1.38 -21.82 -4.35
CA GLY A 297 2.32 -20.76 -3.97
C GLY A 297 1.64 -19.49 -3.43
N ALA A 298 0.33 -19.30 -3.66
CA ALA A 298 -0.43 -18.23 -3.03
C ALA A 298 -0.85 -18.59 -1.60
N ILE A 299 -1.03 -17.59 -0.74
CA ILE A 299 -1.58 -17.73 0.61
C ILE A 299 -2.84 -16.88 0.70
N LEU A 300 -3.95 -17.51 1.08
CA LEU A 300 -5.21 -16.89 1.43
C LEU A 300 -5.34 -16.75 2.94
N GLU A 301 -5.70 -15.58 3.43
CA GLU A 301 -5.86 -15.28 4.85
C GLU A 301 -7.34 -15.08 5.21
N ASN A 302 -7.79 -15.81 6.25
CA ASN A 302 -9.09 -15.63 6.90
C ASN A 302 -10.30 -15.82 5.97
N ILE A 303 -10.16 -16.68 4.95
CA ILE A 303 -11.25 -17.05 4.05
C ILE A 303 -12.05 -18.23 4.64
N ILE A 304 -13.29 -18.37 4.20
CA ILE A 304 -14.11 -19.56 4.40
C ILE A 304 -14.06 -20.41 3.14
N MET A 305 -13.98 -21.71 3.32
CA MET A 305 -14.06 -22.70 2.24
C MET A 305 -14.80 -23.95 2.68
N ASP A 306 -15.38 -24.64 1.73
CA ASP A 306 -16.08 -25.91 1.95
C ASP A 306 -15.10 -27.10 2.13
N ASP A 307 -15.66 -28.29 2.27
CA ASP A 307 -14.87 -29.52 2.45
C ASP A 307 -14.10 -29.94 1.18
N LYS A 308 -14.48 -29.40 0.01
CA LYS A 308 -13.78 -29.63 -1.26
C LYS A 308 -12.67 -28.60 -1.51
N GLY A 309 -12.52 -27.62 -0.61
CA GLY A 309 -11.55 -26.55 -0.73
C GLY A 309 -12.01 -25.37 -1.62
N GLU A 310 -13.30 -25.32 -1.98
CA GLU A 310 -13.85 -24.20 -2.73
C GLU A 310 -14.02 -22.99 -1.81
N VAL A 311 -13.48 -21.84 -2.24
CA VAL A 311 -13.44 -20.60 -1.45
C VAL A 311 -14.71 -19.79 -1.66
N ASP A 312 -15.38 -19.41 -0.57
CA ASP A 312 -16.44 -18.41 -0.60
C ASP A 312 -15.86 -17.00 -0.36
N PHE A 313 -15.60 -16.27 -1.45
CA PHE A 313 -15.09 -14.90 -1.38
C PHE A 313 -16.12 -13.87 -0.89
N ALA A 314 -17.41 -14.22 -0.79
CA ALA A 314 -18.44 -13.33 -0.28
C ALA A 314 -18.61 -13.47 1.25
N ASP A 315 -18.12 -14.55 1.85
CA ASP A 315 -18.22 -14.76 3.29
C ASP A 315 -17.38 -13.74 4.08
N THR A 316 -18.02 -13.10 5.05
CA THR A 316 -17.40 -12.10 5.94
C THR A 316 -17.47 -12.50 7.42
N SER A 317 -17.78 -13.76 7.72
CA SER A 317 -18.00 -14.25 9.08
C SER A 317 -16.76 -14.12 9.97
N ILE A 318 -15.56 -14.28 9.39
CA ILE A 318 -14.30 -14.03 10.10
C ILE A 318 -13.94 -12.54 10.01
N THR A 319 -13.92 -11.97 8.80
CA THR A 319 -13.50 -10.58 8.56
C THR A 319 -13.91 -10.10 7.16
N GLN A 320 -14.08 -8.78 7.02
CA GLN A 320 -14.17 -8.12 5.72
C GLN A 320 -12.78 -7.83 5.09
N ASN A 321 -11.70 -8.23 5.75
CA ASN A 321 -10.33 -8.01 5.32
C ASN A 321 -9.64 -9.29 4.86
N THR A 322 -10.38 -10.18 4.20
CA THR A 322 -9.79 -11.36 3.57
C THR A 322 -8.74 -10.97 2.55
N ARG A 323 -7.62 -11.69 2.53
CA ARG A 323 -6.44 -11.33 1.72
C ARG A 323 -5.87 -12.51 0.96
N VAL A 324 -5.14 -12.20 -0.10
CA VAL A 324 -4.24 -13.14 -0.78
C VAL A 324 -2.87 -12.51 -0.95
N SER A 325 -1.81 -13.26 -0.69
CA SER A 325 -0.44 -12.94 -1.10
C SER A 325 0.05 -13.94 -2.15
N TYR A 326 0.76 -13.43 -3.16
CA TYR A 326 1.37 -14.26 -4.21
C TYR A 326 2.60 -13.55 -4.80
N PRO A 327 3.58 -14.34 -5.33
CA PRO A 327 4.71 -13.76 -6.04
C PRO A 327 4.25 -13.02 -7.30
N ILE A 328 4.91 -11.93 -7.66
CA ILE A 328 4.50 -11.09 -8.79
C ILE A 328 4.45 -11.84 -10.13
N TYR A 329 5.25 -12.90 -10.28
CA TYR A 329 5.26 -13.74 -11.48
C TYR A 329 4.01 -14.64 -11.63
N HIS A 330 3.07 -14.63 -10.67
CA HIS A 330 1.74 -15.20 -10.87
C HIS A 330 0.88 -14.36 -11.83
N ILE A 331 1.20 -13.09 -11.98
CA ILE A 331 0.59 -12.18 -12.98
C ILE A 331 1.35 -12.33 -14.30
N GLU A 332 0.64 -12.60 -15.40
CA GLU A 332 1.26 -12.82 -16.71
C GLU A 332 1.87 -11.54 -17.29
N ASN A 333 1.15 -10.41 -17.16
CA ASN A 333 1.54 -9.14 -17.77
C ASN A 333 2.34 -8.25 -16.81
N VAL A 334 3.52 -8.75 -16.37
CA VAL A 334 4.42 -7.99 -15.49
C VAL A 334 5.65 -7.45 -16.22
N ARG A 335 6.20 -6.38 -15.70
CA ARG A 335 7.50 -5.85 -16.11
C ARG A 335 8.61 -6.54 -15.32
N SER A 336 9.58 -7.14 -16.00
CA SER A 336 10.78 -7.70 -15.37
C SER A 336 12.04 -7.02 -15.96
N PRO A 337 12.96 -6.51 -15.13
CA PRO A 337 12.77 -6.23 -13.70
C PRO A 337 11.61 -5.24 -13.45
N SER A 338 11.08 -5.21 -12.23
CA SER A 338 9.96 -4.35 -11.84
C SER A 338 10.37 -2.87 -11.73
N ILE A 339 10.80 -2.30 -12.87
CA ILE A 339 11.28 -0.92 -13.02
C ILE A 339 10.65 -0.30 -14.28
N GLY A 340 10.10 0.90 -14.14
CA GLY A 340 9.63 1.75 -15.23
C GLY A 340 10.43 3.05 -15.31
N LYS A 341 10.55 3.59 -16.52
CA LYS A 341 11.17 4.90 -16.77
C LYS A 341 10.13 5.89 -17.29
N ASN A 342 10.52 7.14 -17.39
CA ASN A 342 9.72 8.21 -17.98
C ASN A 342 8.28 8.28 -17.42
N PRO A 343 8.09 8.57 -16.13
CA PRO A 343 6.76 8.85 -15.61
C PRO A 343 6.09 9.95 -16.42
N LYS A 344 4.88 9.73 -16.91
CA LYS A 344 4.12 10.68 -17.74
C LYS A 344 2.77 11.05 -17.16
N ASN A 345 2.17 10.14 -16.41
CA ASN A 345 0.87 10.38 -15.81
C ASN A 345 0.85 9.89 -14.36
N ILE A 346 0.27 10.71 -13.50
CA ILE A 346 -0.07 10.36 -12.11
C ILE A 346 -1.57 10.47 -11.96
N PHE A 347 -2.19 9.45 -11.38
CA PHE A 347 -3.61 9.40 -11.07
C PHE A 347 -3.80 9.36 -9.55
N PHE A 348 -4.48 10.37 -9.00
CA PHE A 348 -4.96 10.34 -7.62
C PHE A 348 -6.39 9.79 -7.64
N LEU A 349 -6.55 8.55 -7.20
CA LEU A 349 -7.83 7.87 -7.16
C LEU A 349 -8.54 8.20 -5.84
N THR A 350 -9.77 8.64 -5.94
CA THR A 350 -10.65 8.90 -4.80
C THR A 350 -11.99 8.22 -5.01
N ALA A 351 -12.62 7.74 -3.95
CA ALA A 351 -14.01 7.28 -3.98
C ALA A 351 -14.85 8.32 -3.22
N ASP A 352 -15.26 9.38 -3.93
CA ASP A 352 -16.14 10.41 -3.36
C ASP A 352 -17.54 9.88 -3.16
N ALA A 353 -17.97 9.71 -1.92
CA ALA A 353 -19.30 9.24 -1.57
C ALA A 353 -20.33 10.39 -1.44
N PHE A 354 -19.91 11.63 -1.67
CA PHE A 354 -20.78 12.80 -1.67
C PHE A 354 -21.32 13.12 -3.08
N GLY A 355 -20.70 12.57 -4.12
CA GLY A 355 -21.13 12.71 -5.51
C GLY A 355 -20.90 14.10 -6.11
N VAL A 356 -19.91 14.83 -5.64
CA VAL A 356 -19.65 16.24 -6.00
C VAL A 356 -18.32 16.47 -6.72
N LEU A 357 -17.35 15.55 -6.59
CA LEU A 357 -16.10 15.66 -7.33
C LEU A 357 -16.29 15.24 -8.81
N PRO A 358 -15.64 15.97 -9.76
CA PRO A 358 -15.61 15.54 -11.15
C PRO A 358 -15.04 14.13 -11.32
N PRO A 359 -15.55 13.35 -12.29
CA PRO A 359 -15.07 11.99 -12.54
C PRO A 359 -13.58 11.94 -12.95
N ILE A 360 -13.10 12.99 -13.65
CA ILE A 360 -11.68 13.23 -13.90
C ILE A 360 -11.40 14.72 -13.93
N SER A 361 -10.26 15.13 -13.36
CA SER A 361 -9.80 16.52 -13.42
C SER A 361 -8.29 16.55 -13.62
N LYS A 362 -7.81 17.50 -14.43
CA LYS A 362 -6.38 17.81 -14.55
C LYS A 362 -6.00 18.76 -13.42
N LEU A 363 -4.90 18.45 -12.75
CA LEU A 363 -4.39 19.24 -11.62
C LEU A 363 -3.17 20.06 -12.03
N THR A 364 -3.07 21.28 -11.49
CA THR A 364 -1.81 22.03 -11.46
C THR A 364 -0.84 21.40 -10.46
N PRO A 365 0.47 21.69 -10.52
CA PRO A 365 1.43 21.20 -9.53
C PRO A 365 1.04 21.51 -8.08
N SER A 366 0.56 22.72 -7.81
CA SER A 366 0.08 23.14 -6.48
C SER A 366 -1.13 22.32 -6.01
N GLN A 367 -2.11 22.12 -6.90
CA GLN A 367 -3.26 21.27 -6.61
C GLN A 367 -2.86 19.82 -6.38
N ALA A 368 -1.94 19.30 -7.18
CA ALA A 368 -1.43 17.94 -7.03
C ALA A 368 -0.79 17.75 -5.64
N ALA A 369 0.08 18.65 -5.20
CA ALA A 369 0.69 18.60 -3.88
C ALA A 369 -0.34 18.70 -2.75
N TYR A 370 -1.33 19.58 -2.87
CA TYR A 370 -2.41 19.72 -1.89
C TYR A 370 -3.26 18.44 -1.78
N HIS A 371 -3.68 17.87 -2.92
CA HIS A 371 -4.45 16.63 -2.95
C HIS A 371 -3.64 15.43 -2.48
N PHE A 372 -2.34 15.39 -2.76
CA PHE A 372 -1.44 14.37 -2.24
C PHE A 372 -1.33 14.40 -0.72
N ILE A 373 -1.11 15.59 -0.12
CA ILE A 373 -1.12 15.75 1.34
C ILE A 373 -2.48 15.38 1.93
N SER A 374 -3.57 15.72 1.26
CA SER A 374 -4.92 15.42 1.73
C SER A 374 -5.20 13.92 1.72
N GLY A 375 -4.84 13.20 0.64
CA GLY A 375 -5.07 11.76 0.49
C GLY A 375 -6.54 11.41 0.73
N TYR A 376 -7.45 12.08 0.02
CA TYR A 376 -8.88 12.00 0.25
C TYR A 376 -9.53 10.73 -0.32
N THR A 377 -10.42 10.16 0.46
CA THR A 377 -11.49 9.24 0.04
C THR A 377 -12.71 9.41 0.94
N ALA A 378 -13.78 8.68 0.71
CA ALA A 378 -14.90 8.62 1.64
C ALA A 378 -15.07 7.20 2.19
N LYS A 379 -15.50 7.11 3.45
CA LYS A 379 -15.99 5.88 4.07
C LYS A 379 -17.50 5.86 3.96
N VAL A 380 -18.06 4.73 3.58
CA VAL A 380 -19.52 4.54 3.45
C VAL A 380 -20.03 3.53 4.45
N ALA A 381 -21.35 3.50 4.67
CA ALA A 381 -21.99 2.54 5.56
C ALA A 381 -21.56 1.10 5.19
N GLY A 382 -21.25 0.29 6.22
CA GLY A 382 -20.81 -1.09 6.05
C GLY A 382 -19.31 -1.27 5.78
N THR A 383 -18.52 -0.20 5.61
CA THR A 383 -17.05 -0.31 5.42
C THR A 383 -16.29 -0.32 6.73
N GLU A 384 -16.86 0.23 7.80
CA GLU A 384 -16.34 0.19 9.17
C GLU A 384 -17.50 0.18 10.17
N ALA A 385 -17.28 -0.42 11.35
CA ALA A 385 -18.27 -0.45 12.41
C ALA A 385 -18.67 0.98 12.82
N GLY A 386 -19.98 1.26 12.88
CA GLY A 386 -20.52 2.55 13.32
C GLY A 386 -20.70 3.61 12.23
N VAL A 387 -20.25 3.38 11.00
CA VAL A 387 -20.47 4.32 9.88
C VAL A 387 -21.87 4.10 9.31
N LYS A 388 -22.77 5.08 9.53
CA LYS A 388 -24.15 5.09 9.02
C LYS A 388 -24.34 5.98 7.78
N GLU A 389 -23.56 7.05 7.69
CA GLU A 389 -23.58 8.02 6.58
C GLU A 389 -22.17 8.18 6.01
N PRO A 390 -22.03 8.68 4.76
CA PRO A 390 -20.72 8.96 4.19
C PRO A 390 -19.92 9.94 5.03
N ILE A 391 -18.66 9.59 5.33
CA ILE A 391 -17.74 10.42 6.10
C ILE A 391 -16.49 10.67 5.26
N PRO A 392 -16.01 11.95 5.14
CA PRO A 392 -14.72 12.23 4.52
C PRO A 392 -13.60 11.55 5.30
N SER A 393 -12.70 10.89 4.60
CA SER A 393 -11.53 10.24 5.17
C SER A 393 -10.27 10.78 4.50
N PHE A 394 -9.30 11.17 5.31
CA PHE A 394 -8.04 11.75 4.84
C PHE A 394 -6.88 10.93 5.37
N SER A 395 -5.96 10.55 4.47
CA SER A 395 -4.74 9.83 4.82
C SER A 395 -3.58 10.47 4.06
N ALA A 396 -2.79 11.27 4.74
CA ALA A 396 -1.71 12.02 4.12
C ALA A 396 -0.84 11.15 3.21
N CYS A 397 -0.51 11.68 2.05
CA CYS A 397 0.28 11.00 1.00
C CYS A 397 -0.32 9.65 0.57
N PHE A 398 -1.63 9.44 0.75
CA PHE A 398 -2.33 8.16 0.55
C PHE A 398 -1.76 7.00 1.38
N GLY A 399 -0.93 7.27 2.38
CA GLY A 399 -0.20 6.25 3.14
C GLY A 399 0.19 6.68 4.55
N ALA A 400 -0.55 7.61 5.19
CA ALA A 400 -0.20 8.18 6.48
C ALA A 400 0.32 7.18 7.53
N PRO A 401 -0.28 5.98 7.72
CA PRO A 401 0.20 5.02 8.71
C PRO A 401 1.64 4.50 8.48
N PHE A 402 2.22 4.78 7.32
CA PHE A 402 3.54 4.29 6.91
C PHE A 402 4.55 5.41 6.69
N MET A 403 4.18 6.67 6.94
CA MET A 403 4.99 7.84 6.62
C MET A 403 5.65 8.40 7.89
N PRO A 404 6.94 8.06 8.16
CA PRO A 404 7.62 8.52 9.36
C PRO A 404 7.93 10.01 9.35
N LEU A 405 8.26 10.61 8.19
CA LEU A 405 8.55 12.04 8.08
C LEU A 405 7.27 12.87 8.00
N HIS A 406 7.41 14.18 8.16
CA HIS A 406 6.28 15.09 7.99
C HIS A 406 5.74 15.03 6.54
N PRO A 407 4.41 14.93 6.32
CA PRO A 407 3.82 14.78 4.99
C PRO A 407 4.21 15.84 3.97
N THR A 408 4.53 17.06 4.40
CA THR A 408 5.01 18.13 3.52
C THR A 408 6.36 17.81 2.87
N GLU A 409 7.24 17.07 3.54
CA GLU A 409 8.53 16.66 2.95
C GLU A 409 8.31 15.76 1.73
N TYR A 410 7.42 14.78 1.81
CA TYR A 410 7.07 13.92 0.67
C TYR A 410 6.36 14.70 -0.44
N ALA A 411 5.50 15.66 -0.09
CA ALA A 411 4.78 16.48 -1.06
C ALA A 411 5.72 17.41 -1.83
N GLU A 412 6.71 17.99 -1.16
CA GLU A 412 7.75 18.82 -1.81
C GLU A 412 8.61 17.98 -2.76
N MET A 413 9.00 16.76 -2.33
CA MET A 413 9.71 15.83 -3.20
C MET A 413 8.88 15.44 -4.42
N LEU A 414 7.58 15.16 -4.26
CA LEU A 414 6.67 14.84 -5.36
C LEU A 414 6.53 16.04 -6.31
N SER A 415 6.32 17.26 -5.78
CA SER A 415 6.21 18.49 -6.56
C SER A 415 7.43 18.70 -7.44
N LYS A 416 8.63 18.57 -6.86
CA LYS A 416 9.88 18.67 -7.62
C LYS A 416 9.95 17.63 -8.73
N LYS A 417 9.66 16.37 -8.44
CA LYS A 417 9.70 15.29 -9.44
C LYS A 417 8.68 15.50 -10.57
N MET A 418 7.47 15.96 -10.23
CA MET A 418 6.45 16.28 -11.23
C MET A 418 6.89 17.38 -12.19
N LEU A 419 7.51 18.44 -11.66
CA LEU A 419 8.04 19.55 -12.47
C LEU A 419 9.21 19.10 -13.34
N ASP A 420 10.20 18.41 -12.76
CA ASP A 420 11.40 17.95 -13.45
C ASP A 420 11.07 16.96 -14.59
N ALA A 421 10.08 16.11 -14.42
CA ALA A 421 9.67 15.11 -15.40
C ALA A 421 8.56 15.57 -16.36
N GLY A 422 7.94 16.73 -16.13
CA GLY A 422 6.82 17.23 -16.93
C GLY A 422 5.61 16.30 -16.92
N VAL A 423 5.23 15.81 -15.73
CA VAL A 423 4.19 14.78 -15.56
C VAL A 423 2.81 15.42 -15.55
N ASN A 424 1.84 14.81 -16.22
CA ASN A 424 0.43 15.16 -16.08
C ASN A 424 -0.13 14.53 -14.81
N VAL A 425 -0.87 15.30 -14.02
CA VAL A 425 -1.52 14.80 -12.80
C VAL A 425 -3.02 14.91 -12.92
N TRP A 426 -3.69 13.85 -12.56
CA TRP A 426 -5.14 13.68 -12.68
C TRP A 426 -5.75 13.30 -11.34
N LEU A 427 -6.84 13.97 -10.95
CA LEU A 427 -7.71 13.51 -9.87
C LEU A 427 -8.85 12.71 -10.50
N VAL A 428 -9.02 11.46 -10.12
CA VAL A 428 -10.03 10.54 -10.68
C VAL A 428 -10.98 10.10 -9.58
N ASN A 429 -12.27 10.43 -9.73
CA ASN A 429 -13.31 10.00 -8.83
C ASN A 429 -13.92 8.67 -9.30
N THR A 430 -13.67 7.61 -8.54
CA THR A 430 -14.26 6.27 -8.75
C THR A 430 -15.49 6.01 -7.87
N GLY A 431 -15.94 7.04 -7.14
CA GLY A 431 -17.05 7.01 -6.21
C GLY A 431 -18.42 7.27 -6.86
N TRP A 432 -19.19 8.16 -6.30
CA TRP A 432 -20.58 8.41 -6.68
C TRP A 432 -20.74 9.63 -7.57
N THR A 433 -21.86 9.65 -8.30
CA THR A 433 -22.34 10.77 -9.12
C THR A 433 -23.87 10.82 -9.09
N GLY A 434 -24.47 11.99 -9.35
CA GLY A 434 -25.92 12.17 -9.33
C GLY A 434 -26.53 12.24 -7.93
N GLY A 435 -25.71 12.34 -6.90
CA GLY A 435 -26.10 12.38 -5.50
C GLY A 435 -25.09 11.67 -4.60
N PRO A 436 -25.21 11.80 -3.26
CA PRO A 436 -24.38 11.07 -2.32
C PRO A 436 -24.70 9.56 -2.32
N TYR A 437 -23.87 8.78 -1.61
CA TYR A 437 -24.16 7.37 -1.32
C TYR A 437 -25.60 7.18 -0.81
N GLY A 438 -26.29 6.18 -1.36
CA GLY A 438 -27.71 5.91 -1.08
C GLY A 438 -28.70 6.70 -1.93
N VAL A 439 -28.27 7.74 -2.68
CA VAL A 439 -29.10 8.53 -3.61
C VAL A 439 -28.53 8.45 -5.02
N GLY A 440 -27.26 8.78 -5.20
CA GLY A 440 -26.55 8.69 -6.47
C GLY A 440 -26.14 7.25 -6.81
N THR A 441 -25.48 7.11 -7.95
CA THR A 441 -24.95 5.83 -8.43
C THR A 441 -23.42 5.86 -8.45
N ARG A 442 -22.79 4.70 -8.17
CA ARG A 442 -21.33 4.60 -8.29
C ARG A 442 -20.91 4.73 -9.76
N MET A 443 -19.78 5.43 -9.99
CA MET A 443 -19.18 5.60 -11.31
C MET A 443 -18.94 4.24 -11.97
N LYS A 444 -19.44 4.07 -13.19
CA LYS A 444 -19.25 2.80 -13.92
C LYS A 444 -17.77 2.61 -14.26
N LEU A 445 -17.24 1.45 -13.95
CA LEU A 445 -15.82 1.10 -14.18
C LEU A 445 -15.40 1.34 -15.65
N LYS A 446 -16.28 1.05 -16.60
CA LYS A 446 -16.03 1.30 -18.02
C LYS A 446 -15.74 2.77 -18.34
N TYR A 447 -16.40 3.71 -17.66
CA TYR A 447 -16.14 5.15 -17.84
C TYR A 447 -14.83 5.57 -17.18
N THR A 448 -14.55 5.05 -15.99
CA THR A 448 -13.26 5.30 -15.31
C THR A 448 -12.09 4.80 -16.17
N ARG A 449 -12.18 3.59 -16.73
CA ARG A 449 -11.16 3.05 -17.65
C ARG A 449 -11.03 3.90 -18.91
N ALA A 450 -12.15 4.34 -19.51
CA ALA A 450 -12.13 5.21 -20.70
C ALA A 450 -11.41 6.54 -20.41
N MET A 451 -11.69 7.18 -19.26
CA MET A 451 -11.03 8.43 -18.85
C MET A 451 -9.53 8.25 -18.61
N ILE A 452 -9.12 7.17 -17.93
CA ILE A 452 -7.71 6.85 -17.71
C ILE A 452 -7.00 6.59 -19.04
N ASN A 453 -7.60 5.81 -19.93
CA ASN A 453 -7.03 5.54 -21.26
C ASN A 453 -6.90 6.81 -22.09
N ALA A 454 -7.90 7.70 -22.08
CA ALA A 454 -7.84 8.98 -22.77
C ALA A 454 -6.70 9.88 -22.23
N ALA A 455 -6.47 9.86 -20.90
CA ALA A 455 -5.36 10.56 -20.28
C ALA A 455 -4.00 9.95 -20.68
N LEU A 456 -3.89 8.62 -20.65
CA LEU A 456 -2.66 7.88 -21.01
C LEU A 456 -2.30 8.05 -22.49
N ASN A 457 -3.29 8.07 -23.39
CA ASN A 457 -3.09 8.27 -24.83
C ASN A 457 -2.79 9.73 -25.19
N GLY A 458 -3.05 10.67 -24.29
CA GLY A 458 -2.95 12.11 -24.56
C GLY A 458 -4.18 12.71 -25.24
N ASP A 459 -5.30 11.97 -25.33
CA ASP A 459 -6.54 12.43 -25.99
C ASP A 459 -7.17 13.62 -25.28
N LEU A 460 -6.99 13.72 -23.95
CA LEU A 460 -7.44 14.88 -23.16
C LEU A 460 -6.60 16.15 -23.43
N GLY A 461 -5.38 15.97 -23.96
CA GLY A 461 -4.54 17.07 -24.42
C GLY A 461 -4.03 18.02 -23.33
N LEU A 462 -3.49 19.16 -23.76
CA LEU A 462 -3.08 20.25 -22.88
C LEU A 462 -4.31 21.02 -22.39
N TYR A 463 -4.16 21.61 -21.20
CA TYR A 463 -5.18 22.51 -20.68
C TYR A 463 -5.41 23.69 -21.64
N SER A 464 -6.68 23.96 -21.94
CA SER A 464 -7.15 25.14 -22.66
C SER A 464 -8.62 25.42 -22.25
N TYR A 465 -9.05 26.67 -22.32
CA TYR A 465 -10.41 27.07 -21.88
C TYR A 465 -11.54 26.48 -22.72
N ASP A 466 -11.28 26.15 -23.97
CA ASP A 466 -12.23 25.49 -24.87
C ASP A 466 -12.40 24.00 -24.55
N LYS A 467 -11.37 23.35 -24.04
CA LYS A 467 -11.36 21.92 -23.71
C LYS A 467 -11.71 21.61 -22.26
N TYR A 468 -11.49 22.57 -21.36
CA TYR A 468 -11.68 22.38 -19.93
C TYR A 468 -12.63 23.41 -19.33
N HIS A 469 -13.30 23.01 -18.27
CA HIS A 469 -14.07 23.88 -17.39
C HIS A 469 -13.45 23.87 -16.00
N ILE A 470 -13.29 25.05 -15.39
CA ILE A 470 -12.82 25.13 -14.01
C ILE A 470 -13.99 24.90 -13.07
N HIS A 471 -13.85 23.89 -12.22
CA HIS A 471 -14.89 23.57 -11.23
C HIS A 471 -15.03 24.71 -10.21
N SER A 472 -16.22 25.25 -10.06
CA SER A 472 -16.47 26.47 -9.28
C SER A 472 -16.13 26.36 -7.79
N VAL A 473 -16.21 25.17 -7.17
CA VAL A 473 -15.94 24.97 -5.75
C VAL A 473 -14.51 24.47 -5.49
N PHE A 474 -14.03 23.50 -6.26
CA PHE A 474 -12.74 22.88 -6.03
C PHE A 474 -11.59 23.48 -6.84
N GLY A 475 -11.90 24.31 -7.84
CA GLY A 475 -10.90 24.98 -8.68
C GLY A 475 -10.16 24.07 -9.65
N VAL A 476 -10.51 22.79 -9.72
CA VAL A 476 -9.85 21.80 -10.59
C VAL A 476 -10.36 21.88 -12.02
N ALA A 477 -9.50 21.56 -13.01
CA ALA A 477 -9.86 21.61 -14.41
C ALA A 477 -10.49 20.27 -14.86
N GLN A 478 -11.80 20.27 -15.14
CA GLN A 478 -12.52 19.11 -15.65
C GLN A 478 -12.62 19.19 -17.18
N PRO A 479 -12.36 18.10 -17.93
CA PRO A 479 -12.52 18.09 -19.38
C PRO A 479 -14.01 18.22 -19.77
N ARG A 480 -14.27 18.96 -20.86
CA ARG A 480 -15.63 19.12 -21.41
C ARG A 480 -16.06 17.89 -22.17
N GLU A 481 -15.12 17.17 -22.76
CA GLU A 481 -15.32 15.95 -23.53
C GLU A 481 -14.27 14.90 -23.19
N CYS A 482 -14.63 13.63 -23.28
CA CYS A 482 -13.72 12.50 -23.11
C CYS A 482 -14.20 11.33 -24.01
N PRO A 483 -13.32 10.74 -24.84
CA PRO A 483 -13.68 9.60 -25.67
C PRO A 483 -14.28 8.45 -24.85
N GLY A 484 -15.42 7.92 -25.31
CA GLY A 484 -16.09 6.80 -24.65
C GLY A 484 -16.86 7.13 -23.36
N VAL A 485 -16.95 8.43 -22.99
CA VAL A 485 -17.70 8.89 -21.82
C VAL A 485 -18.79 9.89 -22.24
N PRO A 486 -20.06 9.68 -21.84
CA PRO A 486 -21.11 10.65 -22.12
C PRO A 486 -20.78 12.01 -21.46
N THR A 487 -20.93 13.11 -22.21
CA THR A 487 -20.60 14.47 -21.75
C THR A 487 -21.32 14.85 -20.45
N GLY A 488 -22.59 14.41 -20.27
CA GLY A 488 -23.37 14.68 -19.06
C GLY A 488 -22.76 14.03 -17.78
N VAL A 489 -21.92 13.00 -17.92
CA VAL A 489 -21.24 12.36 -16.78
C VAL A 489 -20.04 13.17 -16.32
N LEU A 490 -19.39 13.92 -17.22
CA LEU A 490 -18.14 14.64 -16.93
C LEU A 490 -18.34 15.82 -15.97
N SER A 491 -19.53 16.41 -15.92
CA SER A 491 -19.87 17.48 -14.98
C SER A 491 -20.77 16.94 -13.86
N PRO A 492 -20.27 16.82 -12.62
CA PRO A 492 -21.07 16.26 -11.53
C PRO A 492 -22.34 17.08 -11.26
N ARG A 493 -22.29 18.40 -11.40
CA ARG A 493 -23.46 19.27 -11.22
C ARG A 493 -24.65 18.86 -12.14
N THR A 494 -24.40 18.57 -13.40
CA THR A 494 -25.44 18.20 -14.36
C THR A 494 -26.09 16.84 -14.09
N THR A 495 -25.47 16.03 -13.26
CA THR A 495 -26.02 14.72 -12.84
C THR A 495 -26.98 14.84 -11.64
N TRP A 496 -27.00 15.99 -10.96
CA TRP A 496 -27.90 16.25 -9.83
C TRP A 496 -29.21 16.87 -10.28
N ASN A 497 -30.30 16.48 -9.60
CA ASN A 497 -31.63 17.03 -9.85
C ASN A 497 -31.87 18.40 -9.18
N ASN A 498 -30.94 18.88 -8.34
CA ASN A 498 -31.07 20.11 -7.57
C ASN A 498 -29.69 20.77 -7.38
N ASP A 499 -29.53 21.94 -7.99
CA ASP A 499 -28.28 22.71 -7.95
C ASP A 499 -27.92 23.19 -6.53
N GLU A 500 -28.91 23.63 -5.73
CA GLU A 500 -28.66 24.12 -4.38
C GLU A 500 -28.12 23.00 -3.47
N LYS A 501 -28.72 21.81 -3.55
CA LYS A 501 -28.25 20.64 -2.80
C LYS A 501 -26.84 20.23 -3.25
N TYR A 502 -26.55 20.29 -4.54
CA TYR A 502 -25.22 20.02 -5.08
C TYR A 502 -24.19 20.96 -4.47
N TYR A 503 -24.40 22.28 -4.58
CA TYR A 503 -23.46 23.28 -4.07
C TYR A 503 -23.30 23.19 -2.55
N LYS A 504 -24.38 23.03 -1.79
CA LYS A 504 -24.32 22.83 -0.34
C LYS A 504 -23.44 21.64 0.04
N THR A 505 -23.55 20.53 -0.69
CA THR A 505 -22.74 19.33 -0.45
C THR A 505 -21.30 19.54 -0.88
N ALA A 506 -21.05 20.17 -2.03
CA ALA A 506 -19.71 20.49 -2.52
C ALA A 506 -18.96 21.44 -1.57
N PHE A 507 -19.62 22.46 -1.01
CA PHE A 507 -19.04 23.36 -0.01
C PHE A 507 -18.74 22.63 1.31
N LYS A 508 -19.61 21.71 1.74
CA LYS A 508 -19.35 20.88 2.93
C LYS A 508 -18.07 20.07 2.75
N LEU A 509 -17.88 19.42 1.59
CA LEU A 509 -16.66 18.68 1.32
C LEU A 509 -15.44 19.59 1.18
N SER A 510 -15.55 20.72 0.50
CA SER A 510 -14.49 21.73 0.40
C SER A 510 -14.04 22.23 1.78
N ASN A 511 -14.98 22.44 2.71
CA ASN A 511 -14.64 22.80 4.09
C ASN A 511 -13.89 21.66 4.80
N ALA A 512 -14.30 20.41 4.60
CA ALA A 512 -13.60 19.25 5.19
C ALA A 512 -12.14 19.15 4.69
N PHE A 513 -11.87 19.43 3.42
CA PHE A 513 -10.50 19.53 2.90
C PHE A 513 -9.69 20.62 3.62
N ARG A 514 -10.26 21.80 3.78
CA ARG A 514 -9.60 22.93 4.47
C ARG A 514 -9.32 22.63 5.95
N GLU A 515 -10.30 22.08 6.66
CA GLU A 515 -10.11 21.68 8.06
C GLU A 515 -9.02 20.60 8.21
N ASN A 516 -9.02 19.60 7.33
CA ASN A 516 -7.96 18.60 7.33
C ASN A 516 -6.57 19.20 7.06
N PHE A 517 -6.47 20.21 6.18
CA PHE A 517 -5.20 20.81 5.79
C PHE A 517 -4.58 21.68 6.89
N LYS A 518 -5.36 22.24 7.84
CA LYS A 518 -4.86 23.10 8.93
C LYS A 518 -3.69 22.48 9.70
N LYS A 519 -3.68 21.18 9.90
CA LYS A 519 -2.60 20.46 10.61
C LYS A 519 -1.27 20.44 9.85
N PHE A 520 -1.26 20.79 8.57
CA PHE A 520 -0.07 20.86 7.72
C PHE A 520 0.28 22.30 7.33
N GLU A 521 -0.61 23.27 7.55
CA GLU A 521 -0.55 24.62 7.02
C GLU A 521 0.73 25.35 7.44
N ALA A 522 1.18 25.18 8.70
CA ALA A 522 2.38 25.82 9.20
C ALA A 522 3.67 25.34 8.50
N SER A 523 3.72 24.07 8.10
CA SER A 523 4.89 23.45 7.47
C SER A 523 4.81 23.41 5.94
N ALA A 524 3.62 23.69 5.35
CA ALA A 524 3.44 23.68 3.91
C ALA A 524 3.97 24.97 3.27
N SER A 525 4.59 24.86 2.09
CA SER A 525 4.97 26.00 1.28
C SER A 525 3.73 26.81 0.82
N GLU A 526 3.91 28.06 0.46
CA GLU A 526 2.83 28.90 -0.06
C GLU A 526 2.23 28.31 -1.35
N GLU A 527 3.06 27.71 -2.19
CA GLU A 527 2.63 27.03 -3.40
C GLU A 527 1.64 25.89 -3.09
N ILE A 528 1.95 25.05 -2.11
CA ILE A 528 1.06 23.96 -1.68
C ILE A 528 -0.26 24.53 -1.13
N ARG A 529 -0.21 25.57 -0.28
CA ARG A 529 -1.41 26.20 0.28
C ARG A 529 -2.37 26.74 -0.78
N ARG A 530 -1.84 27.30 -1.88
CA ARG A 530 -2.62 27.81 -3.02
C ARG A 530 -3.34 26.71 -3.80
N GLY A 531 -2.95 25.44 -3.67
CA GLY A 531 -3.55 24.30 -4.35
C GLY A 531 -4.91 23.85 -3.78
N GLY A 532 -5.32 24.39 -2.64
CA GLY A 532 -6.57 24.04 -1.98
C GLY A 532 -7.83 24.58 -2.68
N PRO A 533 -9.01 24.08 -2.29
CA PRO A 533 -10.28 24.62 -2.75
C PRO A 533 -10.41 26.12 -2.44
N GLN A 534 -10.94 26.89 -3.39
CA GLN A 534 -11.05 28.34 -3.25
C GLN A 534 -11.98 28.73 -2.07
N ARG A 535 -11.61 29.82 -1.39
CA ARG A 535 -12.50 30.42 -0.37
C ARG A 535 -13.52 31.28 -1.11
N TYR A 536 -14.76 30.85 -1.17
CA TYR A 536 -15.86 31.74 -1.50
C TYR A 536 -16.42 32.30 -0.19
N ALA A 537 -16.36 33.61 -0.01
CA ALA A 537 -17.16 34.30 0.98
C ALA A 537 -18.57 34.40 0.39
N PHE A 538 -19.55 33.79 1.04
CA PHE A 538 -20.97 34.05 0.85
C PHE A 538 -21.43 35.08 1.85
#